data_8c09f0ea4d8c712c33faf2fc616ee151
#
_entry.id   8c09f0ea4d8c712c33faf2fc616ee151
#
_cell.length_a   1.000
_cell.length_b   1.000
_cell.length_c   1.000
_cell.angle_alpha   90.00
_cell.angle_beta   90.00
_cell.angle_gamma   90.00
#
_symmetry.space_group_name_H-M   'P 1'
#
loop_
_entity.id
_entity.type
_entity.pdbx_description
1 polymer ?
#
loop_
_entity_poly.entity_id
_entity_poly.type
_entity_poly.pdbx_seq_one_letter_code
_entity_poly.pdbx_strand_id
1 'polypeptide(L)'
;MEKDAMKKILAFVIFLLFVCTLSASSQVKIAYFNSDAIMKQLPDAQDAQKQLDQFVADWQQELNKMQDEWKKKFDEYDKRKLIMTEQRRADAERELRDMDQKIVDFRTQKFGQNGELFNKQNELMKPVQDRVFKAVQDVAREDGYDYVFDKSGDILLMYANEKYDLTQKVFAKLKVPTTAQSVTK
;
A
#
# COMPACT_ATOMS: atom_id res chain seq x y z
N MET A 1 39.65 38.93 -53.14
CA MET A 1 38.33 39.24 -52.53
C MET A 1 37.31 38.12 -52.64
N GLU A 2 37.14 37.49 -53.81
CA GLU A 2 36.14 36.46 -54.01
C GLU A 2 36.42 35.13 -53.23
N LYS A 3 37.70 34.69 -53.21
CA LYS A 3 38.14 33.50 -52.50
C LYS A 3 38.00 33.60 -50.97
N ASP A 4 38.09 34.78 -50.40
CA ASP A 4 37.96 34.97 -48.95
C ASP A 4 36.48 35.03 -48.53
N ALA A 5 35.61 35.53 -49.41
CA ALA A 5 34.16 35.49 -49.20
C ALA A 5 33.66 34.05 -49.23
N MET A 6 34.16 33.22 -50.17
CA MET A 6 33.77 31.80 -50.30
C MET A 6 34.22 30.99 -49.09
N LYS A 7 35.43 31.25 -48.53
CA LYS A 7 35.91 30.60 -47.30
C LYS A 7 35.05 30.95 -46.09
N LYS A 8 34.60 32.24 -45.96
CA LYS A 8 33.74 32.68 -44.88
C LYS A 8 32.33 32.07 -44.96
N ILE A 9 31.80 31.95 -46.18
CA ILE A 9 30.50 31.25 -46.41
C ILE A 9 30.60 29.78 -46.06
N LEU A 10 31.71 29.09 -46.49
CA LEU A 10 31.94 27.68 -46.18
C LEU A 10 32.08 27.48 -44.65
N ALA A 11 32.84 28.36 -43.98
CA ALA A 11 32.99 28.27 -42.52
C ALA A 11 31.63 28.49 -41.77
N PHE A 12 30.83 29.44 -42.28
CA PHE A 12 29.48 29.69 -41.72
C PHE A 12 28.52 28.48 -41.93
N VAL A 13 28.55 27.85 -43.08
CA VAL A 13 27.76 26.63 -43.36
C VAL A 13 28.21 25.46 -42.49
N ILE A 14 29.53 25.26 -42.28
CA ILE A 14 30.07 24.24 -41.39
C ILE A 14 29.66 24.53 -39.93
N PHE A 15 29.68 25.79 -39.50
CA PHE A 15 29.22 26.19 -38.16
C PHE A 15 27.72 25.97 -37.98
N LEU A 16 26.92 26.26 -39.00
CA LEU A 16 25.45 26.03 -38.95
C LEU A 16 25.12 24.53 -38.91
N LEU A 17 25.87 23.68 -39.65
CA LEU A 17 25.74 22.22 -39.60
C LEU A 17 26.14 21.66 -38.22
N PHE A 18 27.16 22.24 -37.58
CA PHE A 18 27.58 21.82 -36.25
C PHE A 18 26.58 22.20 -35.15
N VAL A 19 25.86 23.30 -35.30
CA VAL A 19 24.79 23.71 -34.36
C VAL A 19 23.57 22.82 -34.49
N CYS A 20 23.25 22.29 -35.68
CA CYS A 20 22.10 21.37 -35.85
C CYS A 20 22.30 19.99 -35.26
N THR A 21 23.50 19.57 -34.89
CA THR A 21 23.75 18.25 -34.27
C THR A 21 23.53 18.21 -32.77
N LEU A 22 23.21 19.35 -32.14
CA LEU A 22 22.91 19.46 -30.70
C LEU A 22 21.44 19.21 -30.37
N SER A 23 20.69 18.50 -31.24
CA SER A 23 19.38 17.95 -30.84
C SER A 23 19.62 16.85 -29.82
N ALA A 24 19.80 17.23 -28.55
CA ALA A 24 19.80 16.31 -27.44
C ALA A 24 18.38 15.68 -27.40
N SER A 25 18.24 14.50 -27.98
CA SER A 25 17.05 13.69 -27.79
C SER A 25 16.91 13.44 -26.29
N SER A 26 16.04 14.20 -25.64
CA SER A 26 15.65 13.90 -24.26
C SER A 26 14.98 12.52 -24.26
N GLN A 27 15.80 11.48 -24.05
CA GLN A 27 15.30 10.13 -23.95
C GLN A 27 14.60 9.99 -22.58
N VAL A 28 13.29 9.75 -22.60
CA VAL A 28 12.51 9.48 -21.39
C VAL A 28 13.13 8.30 -20.64
N LYS A 29 13.51 8.53 -19.39
CA LYS A 29 14.10 7.52 -18.52
C LYS A 29 13.01 6.90 -17.67
N ILE A 30 12.81 5.61 -17.81
CA ILE A 30 11.82 4.82 -17.08
C ILE A 30 12.55 3.81 -16.18
N ALA A 31 12.07 3.67 -14.95
CA ALA A 31 12.53 2.67 -14.02
C ALA A 31 11.34 1.97 -13.35
N TYR A 32 11.62 0.97 -12.55
CA TYR A 32 10.63 0.28 -11.73
C TYR A 32 11.22 -0.11 -10.38
N PHE A 33 10.34 -0.41 -9.44
CA PHE A 33 10.68 -0.96 -8.14
C PHE A 33 9.62 -1.99 -7.71
N ASN A 34 9.87 -2.68 -6.61
CA ASN A 34 8.94 -3.65 -6.03
C ASN A 34 8.63 -3.23 -4.60
N SER A 35 7.45 -2.61 -4.39
CA SER A 35 7.03 -2.16 -3.07
C SER A 35 6.84 -3.32 -2.09
N ASP A 36 6.29 -4.45 -2.54
CA ASP A 36 6.11 -5.64 -1.71
C ASP A 36 7.42 -6.18 -1.16
N ALA A 37 8.46 -6.24 -2.02
CA ALA A 37 9.79 -6.68 -1.60
C ALA A 37 10.40 -5.75 -0.55
N ILE A 38 10.16 -4.45 -0.69
CA ILE A 38 10.59 -3.44 0.27
C ILE A 38 9.82 -3.58 1.59
N MET A 39 8.48 -3.60 1.52
CA MET A 39 7.61 -3.70 2.69
C MET A 39 7.90 -4.93 3.54
N LYS A 40 8.14 -6.09 2.91
CA LYS A 40 8.51 -7.34 3.59
C LYS A 40 9.81 -7.25 4.39
N GLN A 41 10.72 -6.37 4.02
CA GLN A 41 12.03 -6.22 4.66
C GLN A 41 12.08 -5.04 5.65
N LEU A 42 11.10 -4.14 5.65
CA LEU A 42 11.08 -3.00 6.55
C LEU A 42 10.59 -3.41 7.94
N PRO A 43 11.36 -3.16 9.02
CA PRO A 43 10.93 -3.47 10.38
C PRO A 43 9.59 -2.83 10.75
N ASP A 44 9.40 -1.54 10.39
CA ASP A 44 8.17 -0.81 10.70
C ASP A 44 6.94 -1.42 10.00
N ALA A 45 7.10 -1.94 8.75
CA ALA A 45 6.04 -2.63 8.05
C ALA A 45 5.71 -3.98 8.71
N GLN A 46 6.74 -4.71 9.16
CA GLN A 46 6.56 -5.97 9.87
C GLN A 46 5.89 -5.75 11.23
N ASP A 47 6.25 -4.69 11.94
CA ASP A 47 5.62 -4.36 13.22
C ASP A 47 4.18 -3.89 13.04
N ALA A 48 3.87 -3.11 12.00
CA ALA A 48 2.52 -2.75 11.62
C ALA A 48 1.67 -4.00 11.30
N GLN A 49 2.23 -4.94 10.54
CA GLN A 49 1.54 -6.20 10.21
C GLN A 49 1.28 -7.04 11.46
N LYS A 50 2.24 -7.18 12.36
CA LYS A 50 2.05 -7.91 13.63
C LYS A 50 0.92 -7.30 14.48
N GLN A 51 0.84 -5.97 14.54
CA GLN A 51 -0.25 -5.30 15.25
C GLN A 51 -1.62 -5.59 14.59
N LEU A 52 -1.69 -5.58 13.26
CA LEU A 52 -2.91 -5.96 12.54
C LEU A 52 -3.31 -7.41 12.80
N ASP A 53 -2.34 -8.33 12.75
CA ASP A 53 -2.59 -9.75 13.03
C ASP A 53 -3.10 -9.95 14.46
N GLN A 54 -2.61 -9.17 15.42
CA GLN A 54 -3.11 -9.19 16.80
C GLN A 54 -4.56 -8.72 16.88
N PHE A 55 -4.93 -7.60 16.24
CA PHE A 55 -6.33 -7.15 16.19
C PHE A 55 -7.25 -8.20 15.58
N VAL A 56 -6.82 -8.83 14.48
CA VAL A 56 -7.58 -9.90 13.83
C VAL A 56 -7.78 -11.07 14.78
N ALA A 57 -6.72 -11.52 15.47
CA ALA A 57 -6.78 -12.62 16.44
C ALA A 57 -7.72 -12.31 17.60
N ASP A 58 -7.61 -11.12 18.20
CA ASP A 58 -8.44 -10.70 19.33
C ASP A 58 -9.93 -10.64 18.93
N TRP A 59 -10.25 -10.02 17.79
CA TRP A 59 -11.64 -9.93 17.32
C TRP A 59 -12.20 -11.28 16.88
N GLN A 60 -11.38 -12.16 16.31
CA GLN A 60 -11.81 -13.52 15.98
C GLN A 60 -12.12 -14.32 17.26
N GLN A 61 -11.29 -14.16 18.29
CA GLN A 61 -11.57 -14.80 19.59
C GLN A 61 -12.86 -14.30 20.20
N GLU A 62 -13.13 -12.99 20.18
CA GLU A 62 -14.38 -12.42 20.70
C GLU A 62 -15.59 -12.91 19.87
N LEU A 63 -15.48 -12.94 18.54
CA LEU A 63 -16.52 -13.45 17.67
C LEU A 63 -16.84 -14.91 17.97
N ASN A 64 -15.83 -15.75 18.16
CA ASN A 64 -15.99 -17.16 18.52
C ASN A 64 -16.71 -17.29 19.87
N LYS A 65 -16.33 -16.50 20.87
CA LYS A 65 -16.97 -16.47 22.17
C LYS A 65 -18.46 -16.12 22.08
N MET A 66 -18.81 -15.09 21.30
CA MET A 66 -20.21 -14.71 21.08
C MET A 66 -21.00 -15.84 20.40
N GLN A 67 -20.41 -16.52 19.44
CA GLN A 67 -21.03 -17.69 18.76
C GLN A 67 -21.22 -18.89 19.70
N ASP A 68 -20.25 -19.15 20.57
CA ASP A 68 -20.33 -20.23 21.56
C ASP A 68 -21.41 -19.94 22.61
N GLU A 69 -21.52 -18.69 23.06
CA GLU A 69 -22.58 -18.25 23.97
C GLU A 69 -23.97 -18.39 23.33
N TRP A 70 -24.11 -17.95 22.08
CA TRP A 70 -25.34 -18.13 21.31
C TRP A 70 -25.70 -19.62 21.19
N LYS A 71 -24.74 -20.45 20.79
CA LYS A 71 -24.93 -21.88 20.63
C LYS A 71 -25.39 -22.53 21.95
N LYS A 72 -24.74 -22.19 23.06
CA LYS A 72 -25.13 -22.71 24.39
C LYS A 72 -26.56 -22.31 24.74
N LYS A 73 -26.95 -21.07 24.52
CA LYS A 73 -28.32 -20.57 24.76
C LYS A 73 -29.33 -21.27 23.86
N PHE A 74 -28.98 -21.48 22.57
CA PHE A 74 -29.83 -22.21 21.64
C PHE A 74 -30.02 -23.66 22.06
N ASP A 75 -28.95 -24.36 22.45
CA ASP A 75 -29.06 -25.75 22.94
C ASP A 75 -29.88 -25.86 24.21
N GLU A 76 -29.82 -24.89 25.12
CA GLU A 76 -30.67 -24.82 26.32
C GLU A 76 -32.16 -24.59 25.96
N TYR A 77 -32.42 -23.67 25.02
CA TYR A 77 -33.75 -23.40 24.49
C TYR A 77 -34.33 -24.66 23.82
N ASP A 78 -33.58 -25.29 22.92
CA ASP A 78 -34.03 -26.45 22.15
C ASP A 78 -34.46 -27.60 23.05
N LYS A 79 -33.72 -27.88 24.14
CA LYS A 79 -34.03 -28.91 25.13
C LYS A 79 -35.29 -28.65 25.91
N ARG A 80 -35.70 -27.37 26.07
CA ARG A 80 -36.79 -26.98 26.97
C ARG A 80 -38.04 -26.38 26.26
N LYS A 81 -37.94 -26.07 24.96
CA LYS A 81 -38.98 -25.37 24.19
C LYS A 81 -40.37 -26.02 24.29
N LEU A 82 -40.44 -27.37 24.39
CA LEU A 82 -41.71 -28.11 24.46
C LEU A 82 -42.40 -27.98 25.81
N ILE A 83 -41.68 -27.64 26.87
CA ILE A 83 -42.22 -27.51 28.24
C ILE A 83 -42.28 -26.04 28.71
N MET A 84 -41.89 -25.10 27.86
CA MET A 84 -41.95 -23.69 28.16
C MET A 84 -43.37 -23.14 27.96
N THR A 85 -43.73 -22.16 28.79
CA THR A 85 -44.92 -21.33 28.51
C THR A 85 -44.68 -20.48 27.26
N GLU A 86 -45.75 -20.07 26.59
CA GLU A 86 -45.69 -19.22 25.38
C GLU A 86 -44.84 -17.96 25.61
N GLN A 87 -45.05 -17.28 26.74
CA GLN A 87 -44.30 -16.07 27.09
C GLN A 87 -42.79 -16.36 27.21
N ARG A 88 -42.42 -17.41 27.95
CA ARG A 88 -40.99 -17.77 28.11
C ARG A 88 -40.33 -18.20 26.80
N ARG A 89 -41.09 -18.85 25.92
CA ARG A 89 -40.61 -19.22 24.59
C ARG A 89 -40.33 -17.97 23.77
N ALA A 90 -41.27 -17.03 23.69
CA ALA A 90 -41.12 -15.78 22.96
C ALA A 90 -39.95 -14.94 23.48
N ASP A 91 -39.73 -14.89 24.80
CA ASP A 91 -38.61 -14.16 25.40
C ASP A 91 -37.27 -14.81 25.05
N ALA A 92 -37.14 -16.13 25.11
CA ALA A 92 -35.92 -16.86 24.74
C ALA A 92 -35.61 -16.72 23.24
N GLU A 93 -36.62 -16.77 22.37
CA GLU A 93 -36.44 -16.56 20.94
C GLU A 93 -36.01 -15.12 20.61
N ARG A 94 -36.53 -14.14 21.37
CA ARG A 94 -36.06 -12.74 21.22
C ARG A 94 -34.59 -12.62 21.63
N GLU A 95 -34.22 -13.18 22.78
CA GLU A 95 -32.82 -13.17 23.23
C GLU A 95 -31.88 -13.79 22.21
N LEU A 96 -32.25 -14.93 21.63
CA LEU A 96 -31.43 -15.60 20.59
C LEU A 96 -31.31 -14.73 19.33
N ARG A 97 -32.38 -14.06 18.89
CA ARG A 97 -32.34 -13.12 17.76
C ARG A 97 -31.46 -11.91 18.07
N ASP A 98 -31.54 -11.37 19.28
CA ASP A 98 -30.70 -10.23 19.68
C ASP A 98 -29.22 -10.60 19.76
N MET A 99 -28.91 -11.81 20.20
CA MET A 99 -27.52 -12.33 20.19
C MET A 99 -27.01 -12.55 18.77
N ASP A 100 -27.82 -13.13 17.89
CA ASP A 100 -27.47 -13.33 16.49
C ASP A 100 -27.21 -11.99 15.79
N GLN A 101 -28.08 -11.01 16.01
CA GLN A 101 -27.89 -9.65 15.48
C GLN A 101 -26.56 -9.02 15.97
N LYS A 102 -26.24 -9.17 17.26
CA LYS A 102 -24.95 -8.67 17.79
C LYS A 102 -23.74 -9.35 17.14
N ILE A 103 -23.82 -10.64 16.84
CA ILE A 103 -22.77 -11.37 16.12
C ILE A 103 -22.58 -10.81 14.70
N VAL A 104 -23.70 -10.57 13.99
CA VAL A 104 -23.70 -9.97 12.65
C VAL A 104 -23.12 -8.55 12.67
N ASP A 105 -23.60 -7.73 13.64
CA ASP A 105 -23.14 -6.35 13.80
C ASP A 105 -21.64 -6.28 14.12
N PHE A 106 -21.17 -7.12 15.05
CA PHE A 106 -19.75 -7.21 15.41
C PHE A 106 -18.89 -7.59 14.20
N ARG A 107 -19.31 -8.63 13.45
CA ARG A 107 -18.61 -9.05 12.24
C ARG A 107 -18.53 -7.92 11.21
N THR A 108 -19.66 -7.24 10.98
CA THR A 108 -19.72 -6.16 10.00
C THR A 108 -18.86 -4.97 10.44
N GLN A 109 -18.93 -4.60 11.73
CA GLN A 109 -18.16 -3.50 12.28
C GLN A 109 -16.66 -3.77 12.25
N LYS A 110 -16.23 -5.00 12.60
CA LYS A 110 -14.79 -5.33 12.66
C LYS A 110 -14.21 -5.68 11.29
N PHE A 111 -14.90 -6.51 10.52
CA PHE A 111 -14.35 -7.12 9.28
C PHE A 111 -15.09 -6.71 8.00
N GLY A 112 -16.14 -5.90 8.10
CA GLY A 112 -16.91 -5.44 6.95
C GLY A 112 -16.12 -4.48 6.06
N GLN A 113 -16.67 -4.18 4.89
CA GLN A 113 -16.13 -3.15 4.01
C GLN A 113 -16.10 -1.81 4.75
N ASN A 114 -14.93 -1.17 4.81
CA ASN A 114 -14.67 0.03 5.62
C ASN A 114 -14.85 -0.17 7.15
N GLY A 115 -14.79 -1.41 7.62
CA GLY A 115 -14.81 -1.75 9.04
C GLY A 115 -13.53 -1.33 9.79
N GLU A 116 -13.46 -1.68 11.07
CA GLU A 116 -12.33 -1.29 11.92
C GLU A 116 -11.00 -1.86 11.42
N LEU A 117 -10.99 -3.08 10.83
CA LEU A 117 -9.77 -3.68 10.27
C LEU A 117 -9.21 -2.81 9.14
N PHE A 118 -10.05 -2.34 8.23
CA PHE A 118 -9.64 -1.44 7.14
C PHE A 118 -9.07 -0.13 7.69
N ASN A 119 -9.71 0.44 8.71
CA ASN A 119 -9.25 1.68 9.33
C ASN A 119 -7.90 1.48 10.04
N LYS A 120 -7.73 0.37 10.78
CA LYS A 120 -6.47 0.02 11.43
C LYS A 120 -5.36 -0.26 10.42
N GLN A 121 -5.67 -0.92 9.33
CA GLN A 121 -4.71 -1.13 8.24
C GLN A 121 -4.23 0.21 7.68
N ASN A 122 -5.13 1.14 7.37
CA ASN A 122 -4.76 2.46 6.88
C ASN A 122 -3.94 3.24 7.93
N GLU A 123 -4.34 3.22 9.20
CA GLU A 123 -3.65 3.91 10.29
C GLU A 123 -2.19 3.43 10.44
N LEU A 124 -1.97 2.11 10.41
CA LEU A 124 -0.67 1.50 10.67
C LEU A 124 0.23 1.45 9.43
N MET A 125 -0.34 1.15 8.25
CA MET A 125 0.46 0.93 7.04
C MET A 125 0.70 2.21 6.25
N LYS A 126 -0.22 3.18 6.28
CA LYS A 126 -0.08 4.41 5.51
C LYS A 126 1.21 5.20 5.80
N PRO A 127 1.63 5.41 7.06
CA PRO A 127 2.88 6.12 7.34
C PRO A 127 4.10 5.41 6.74
N VAL A 128 4.11 4.07 6.73
CA VAL A 128 5.18 3.28 6.15
C VAL A 128 5.18 3.42 4.62
N GLN A 129 4.01 3.32 3.99
CA GLN A 129 3.85 3.51 2.54
C GLN A 129 4.27 4.90 2.10
N ASP A 130 3.85 5.96 2.81
CA ASP A 130 4.21 7.35 2.52
C ASP A 130 5.74 7.53 2.57
N ARG A 131 6.42 6.89 3.53
CA ARG A 131 7.89 6.89 3.63
C ARG A 131 8.55 6.17 2.46
N VAL A 132 8.02 5.03 2.03
CA VAL A 132 8.50 4.29 0.86
C VAL A 132 8.33 5.15 -0.40
N PHE A 133 7.16 5.74 -0.62
CA PHE A 133 6.90 6.60 -1.77
C PHE A 133 7.83 7.80 -1.82
N LYS A 134 8.09 8.42 -0.67
CA LYS A 134 9.06 9.51 -0.59
C LYS A 134 10.46 9.06 -0.98
N ALA A 135 10.91 7.91 -0.50
CA ALA A 135 12.22 7.37 -0.85
C ALA A 135 12.32 7.06 -2.35
N VAL A 136 11.25 6.52 -2.97
CA VAL A 136 11.18 6.30 -4.43
C VAL A 136 11.31 7.61 -5.19
N GLN A 137 10.58 8.65 -4.80
CA GLN A 137 10.65 9.97 -5.43
C GLN A 137 12.05 10.59 -5.31
N ASP A 138 12.68 10.45 -4.15
CA ASP A 138 14.01 10.98 -3.91
C ASP A 138 15.04 10.26 -4.80
N VAL A 139 15.01 8.92 -4.87
CA VAL A 139 15.89 8.11 -5.74
C VAL A 139 15.63 8.43 -7.22
N ALA A 140 14.37 8.55 -7.64
CA ALA A 140 14.01 8.88 -9.01
C ALA A 140 14.58 10.24 -9.42
N ARG A 141 14.47 11.24 -8.54
CA ARG A 141 14.97 12.59 -8.77
C ARG A 141 16.51 12.62 -8.81
N GLU A 142 17.18 11.93 -7.90
CA GLU A 142 18.65 11.85 -7.82
C GLU A 142 19.25 11.18 -9.06
N ASP A 143 18.61 10.12 -9.58
CA ASP A 143 19.08 9.37 -10.74
C ASP A 143 18.56 9.93 -12.10
N GLY A 144 17.66 10.93 -12.04
CA GLY A 144 17.08 11.59 -13.22
C GLY A 144 16.14 10.70 -14.01
N TYR A 145 15.28 9.93 -13.34
CA TYR A 145 14.18 9.18 -13.97
C TYR A 145 12.95 10.07 -14.10
N ASP A 146 12.27 9.95 -15.24
CA ASP A 146 11.03 10.67 -15.52
C ASP A 146 9.80 9.91 -14.98
N TYR A 147 9.85 8.56 -15.02
CA TYR A 147 8.79 7.68 -14.53
C TYR A 147 9.37 6.50 -13.76
N VAL A 148 8.68 6.15 -12.66
CA VAL A 148 8.97 4.95 -11.89
C VAL A 148 7.67 4.18 -11.66
N PHE A 149 7.65 2.91 -12.04
CA PHE A 149 6.50 2.02 -11.88
C PHE A 149 6.72 1.06 -10.72
N ASP A 150 5.64 0.79 -9.98
CA ASP A 150 5.63 -0.30 -9.01
C ASP A 150 5.22 -1.61 -9.69
N LYS A 151 6.14 -2.59 -9.74
CA LYS A 151 5.87 -3.87 -10.38
C LYS A 151 5.04 -4.83 -9.51
N SER A 152 4.81 -4.50 -8.24
CA SER A 152 3.95 -5.27 -7.33
C SER A 152 2.49 -4.81 -7.36
N GLY A 153 2.19 -3.68 -8.03
CA GLY A 153 0.83 -3.19 -8.23
C GLY A 153 0.10 -3.86 -9.39
N ASP A 154 -1.06 -3.31 -9.72
CA ASP A 154 -1.96 -3.85 -10.78
C ASP A 154 -1.40 -3.69 -12.21
N ILE A 155 -0.21 -3.09 -12.37
CA ILE A 155 0.43 -2.90 -13.67
C ILE A 155 1.08 -4.21 -14.10
N LEU A 156 0.55 -4.83 -15.16
CA LEU A 156 1.13 -6.03 -15.74
C LEU A 156 2.40 -5.72 -16.52
N LEU A 157 3.55 -5.82 -15.87
CA LEU A 157 4.85 -5.71 -16.49
C LEU A 157 5.32 -7.09 -16.99
N MET A 158 5.22 -7.33 -18.32
CA MET A 158 5.60 -8.62 -18.92
C MET A 158 7.11 -8.83 -18.96
N TYR A 159 7.89 -7.75 -19.11
CA TYR A 159 9.34 -7.76 -19.10
C TYR A 159 9.87 -6.42 -18.59
N ALA A 160 10.90 -6.47 -17.76
CA ALA A 160 11.65 -5.30 -17.34
C ALA A 160 13.14 -5.68 -17.20
N ASN A 161 14.01 -4.82 -17.72
CA ASN A 161 15.45 -5.03 -17.60
C ASN A 161 15.89 -4.69 -16.18
N GLU A 162 16.60 -5.62 -15.53
CA GLU A 162 17.05 -5.49 -14.13
C GLU A 162 17.92 -4.25 -13.87
N LYS A 163 18.59 -3.74 -14.86
CA LYS A 163 19.40 -2.51 -14.75
C LYS A 163 18.56 -1.29 -14.34
N TYR A 164 17.23 -1.33 -14.55
CA TYR A 164 16.30 -0.27 -14.20
C TYR A 164 15.50 -0.56 -12.92
N ASP A 165 15.88 -1.62 -12.19
CA ASP A 165 15.28 -1.96 -10.89
C ASP A 165 15.88 -1.07 -9.79
N LEU A 166 15.04 -0.23 -9.19
CA LEU A 166 15.41 0.69 -8.11
C LEU A 166 15.19 0.10 -6.71
N THR A 167 14.67 -1.13 -6.60
CA THR A 167 14.25 -1.73 -5.32
C THR A 167 15.36 -1.65 -4.27
N GLN A 168 16.59 -2.03 -4.62
CA GLN A 168 17.72 -2.02 -3.68
C GLN A 168 18.15 -0.60 -3.31
N LYS A 169 18.13 0.34 -4.25
CA LYS A 169 18.46 1.75 -3.99
C LYS A 169 17.45 2.39 -3.05
N VAL A 170 16.16 2.16 -3.31
CA VAL A 170 15.07 2.65 -2.45
C VAL A 170 15.19 2.05 -1.04
N PHE A 171 15.47 0.74 -0.95
CA PHE A 171 15.65 0.09 0.33
C PHE A 171 16.87 0.63 1.10
N ALA A 172 17.98 0.89 0.43
CA ALA A 172 19.15 1.52 1.05
C ALA A 172 18.83 2.94 1.55
N LYS A 173 18.05 3.71 0.77
CA LYS A 173 17.59 5.06 1.16
C LYS A 173 16.72 5.05 2.42
N LEU A 174 15.86 4.03 2.56
CA LEU A 174 14.99 3.84 3.73
C LEU A 174 15.74 3.46 5.01
N LYS A 175 16.88 2.79 4.91
CA LYS A 175 17.73 2.41 6.05
C LYS A 175 18.51 3.59 6.63
N VAL A 176 18.74 4.64 5.85
CA VAL A 176 19.39 5.85 6.34
C VAL A 176 18.39 6.63 7.20
N PRO A 177 18.66 6.86 8.51
CA PRO A 177 17.80 7.70 9.31
C PRO A 177 17.63 9.06 8.62
N THR A 178 16.42 9.44 8.32
CA THR A 178 16.14 10.78 7.81
C THR A 178 16.42 11.75 8.95
N THR A 179 17.66 12.25 9.02
CA THR A 179 17.98 13.39 9.87
C THR A 179 17.04 14.50 9.42
N ALA A 180 16.19 14.94 10.33
CA ALA A 180 15.19 15.96 10.10
C ALA A 180 15.77 17.07 9.22
N GLN A 181 15.21 17.26 8.03
CA GLN A 181 15.39 18.50 7.31
C GLN A 181 14.75 19.58 8.17
N SER A 182 15.61 20.24 8.95
CA SER A 182 15.27 21.49 9.62
C SER A 182 14.63 22.41 8.57
N VAL A 183 13.36 22.67 8.79
CA VAL A 183 12.63 23.74 8.13
C VAL A 183 13.41 25.01 8.34
N THR A 184 14.15 25.44 7.34
CA THR A 184 14.62 26.82 7.26
C THR A 184 13.53 27.63 6.58
N LYS A 185 13.02 28.53 7.33
CA LYS A 185 11.99 29.53 7.13
C LYS A 185 12.28 30.42 5.92
#